data_1c90fd23a3599cf20068c7c766e29f13
#
_entry.id   1c90fd23a3599cf20068c7c766e29f13
#
_cell.length_a   1.000
_cell.length_b   1.000
_cell.length_c   1.000
_cell.angle_alpha   90.00
_cell.angle_beta   90.00
_cell.angle_gamma   90.00
#
_symmetry.space_group_name_H-M   'P 1'
#
loop_
_entity.id
_entity.type
_entity.pdbx_description
1 polymer ?
#
loop_
_entity_poly.entity_id
_entity_poly.type
_entity_poly.pdbx_seq_one_letter_code
_entity_poly.pdbx_strand_id
1 'polypeptide(L)'
;MLEITDLATSYGKIEALKGVSLQAKAGEVTCLLGPNGAGKSTLMLTLSGILKPQRGSVKFEGEELVGKTPAQIVERGMALVPENRLVFPALSVRENLLAGAYKRRDMAGIKRDVEAMFVRFPRLKERIEQLAGTLSGGEQQMLAVARALMSRPRLLLMDEPSVGLAPLVVAEIFSIIKQLHADGVSIFLVEQNAHMALKVAQHFYLMELGRVSFSGTPGELADDDVIQRAYLGQKKAA
;
A
#
# COMPACT_ATOMS: atom_id res chain seq x y z
N MET A 1 2.67 15.69 -0.01
CA MET A 1 2.11 14.86 1.08
C MET A 1 3.17 13.95 1.70
N LEU A 2 3.76 13.00 0.96
CA LEU A 2 4.90 12.19 1.39
C LEU A 2 6.14 12.61 0.61
N GLU A 3 7.26 12.84 1.32
CA GLU A 3 8.56 13.17 0.74
C GLU A 3 9.62 12.27 1.37
N ILE A 4 10.39 11.59 0.52
CA ILE A 4 11.48 10.71 0.92
C ILE A 4 12.75 11.25 0.29
N THR A 5 13.81 11.44 1.10
CA THR A 5 15.08 12.00 0.65
C THR A 5 16.23 11.14 1.12
N ASP A 6 17.04 10.64 0.19
CA ASP A 6 18.28 9.86 0.40
C ASP A 6 18.13 8.75 1.45
N LEU A 7 17.01 8.03 1.42
CA LEU A 7 16.67 7.01 2.41
C LEU A 7 17.50 5.75 2.20
N ALA A 8 18.24 5.33 3.24
CA ALA A 8 19.01 4.09 3.24
C ALA A 8 18.63 3.21 4.42
N THR A 9 18.37 1.93 4.13
CA THR A 9 17.95 0.92 5.13
C THR A 9 18.66 -0.40 4.86
N SER A 10 19.20 -1.05 5.91
CA SER A 10 19.93 -2.30 5.79
C SER A 10 19.41 -3.37 6.74
N TYR A 11 19.59 -4.63 6.34
CA TYR A 11 19.50 -5.82 7.18
C TYR A 11 20.91 -6.30 7.50
N GLY A 12 21.40 -5.97 8.68
CA GLY A 12 22.79 -6.22 9.06
C GLY A 12 23.76 -5.52 8.09
N LYS A 13 24.54 -6.27 7.33
CA LYS A 13 25.51 -5.75 6.35
C LYS A 13 24.94 -5.53 4.94
N ILE A 14 23.69 -5.92 4.70
CA ILE A 14 23.06 -5.85 3.37
C ILE A 14 22.23 -4.58 3.29
N GLU A 15 22.68 -3.60 2.49
CA GLU A 15 21.96 -2.38 2.23
C GLU A 15 20.84 -2.66 1.20
N ALA A 16 19.59 -2.66 1.67
CA ALA A 16 18.41 -2.94 0.86
C ALA A 16 17.86 -1.67 0.19
N LEU A 17 17.93 -0.51 0.86
CA LEU A 17 17.65 0.80 0.28
C LEU A 17 18.94 1.62 0.21
N LYS A 18 19.27 2.15 -0.97
CA LYS A 18 20.56 2.75 -1.28
C LYS A 18 20.41 4.22 -1.70
N GLY A 19 19.80 5.04 -0.84
CA GLY A 19 19.56 6.45 -1.12
C GLY A 19 18.32 6.67 -1.98
N VAL A 20 17.19 6.09 -1.56
CA VAL A 20 15.91 6.26 -2.24
C VAL A 20 15.37 7.67 -2.01
N SER A 21 15.02 8.35 -3.11
CA SER A 21 14.34 9.64 -3.07
C SER A 21 13.09 9.57 -3.98
N LEU A 22 11.93 9.90 -3.43
CA LEU A 22 10.66 9.95 -4.17
C LEU A 22 9.62 10.80 -3.42
N GLN A 23 8.52 11.11 -4.10
CA GLN A 23 7.42 11.90 -3.54
C GLN A 23 6.07 11.25 -3.91
N ALA A 24 5.09 11.38 -3.01
CA ALA A 24 3.69 11.09 -3.32
C ALA A 24 2.84 12.33 -3.01
N LYS A 25 2.01 12.74 -3.97
CA LYS A 25 1.15 13.90 -3.83
C LYS A 25 -0.17 13.53 -3.14
N ALA A 26 -0.81 14.52 -2.54
CA ALA A 26 -2.14 14.35 -1.96
C ALA A 26 -3.18 14.11 -3.06
N GLY A 27 -4.12 13.19 -2.82
CA GLY A 27 -5.19 12.86 -3.75
C GLY A 27 -4.75 12.08 -4.99
N GLU A 28 -3.52 11.55 -5.03
CA GLU A 28 -3.02 10.73 -6.14
C GLU A 28 -2.77 9.28 -5.71
N VAL A 29 -2.81 8.38 -6.69
CA VAL A 29 -2.23 7.04 -6.59
C VAL A 29 -0.82 7.09 -7.15
N THR A 30 0.17 6.99 -6.27
CA THR A 30 1.59 6.87 -6.65
C THR A 30 1.98 5.39 -6.61
N CYS A 31 2.51 4.87 -7.71
CA CYS A 31 2.95 3.47 -7.78
C CYS A 31 4.46 3.35 -7.68
N LEU A 32 4.93 2.34 -6.96
CA LEU A 32 6.32 1.88 -6.95
C LEU A 32 6.37 0.49 -7.59
N LEU A 33 7.00 0.39 -8.75
CA LEU A 33 7.14 -0.81 -9.53
C LEU A 33 8.57 -1.35 -9.44
N GLY A 34 8.75 -2.65 -9.58
CA GLY A 34 10.06 -3.26 -9.62
C GLY A 34 10.02 -4.77 -9.38
N PRO A 35 11.10 -5.50 -9.72
CA PRO A 35 11.18 -6.93 -9.53
C PRO A 35 11.25 -7.30 -8.04
N ASN A 36 11.09 -8.60 -7.74
CA ASN A 36 11.31 -9.12 -6.40
C ASN A 36 12.76 -8.87 -5.98
N GLY A 37 12.94 -8.48 -4.70
CA GLY A 37 14.25 -8.12 -4.16
C GLY A 37 14.72 -6.69 -4.51
N ALA A 38 13.94 -5.88 -5.22
CA ALA A 38 14.30 -4.49 -5.51
C ALA A 38 14.37 -3.58 -4.27
N GLY A 39 13.76 -3.98 -3.15
CA GLY A 39 13.70 -3.19 -1.90
C GLY A 39 12.32 -2.60 -1.60
N LYS A 40 11.28 -2.93 -2.38
CA LYS A 40 9.93 -2.37 -2.27
C LYS A 40 9.32 -2.55 -0.87
N SER A 41 9.23 -3.80 -0.38
CA SER A 41 8.68 -4.09 0.96
C SER A 41 9.56 -3.53 2.07
N THR A 42 10.89 -3.44 1.86
CA THR A 42 11.79 -2.74 2.80
C THR A 42 11.41 -1.27 2.92
N LEU A 43 11.10 -0.60 1.81
CA LEU A 43 10.62 0.78 1.83
C LEU A 43 9.31 0.87 2.62
N MET A 44 8.32 0.00 2.35
CA MET A 44 7.03 -0.01 3.05
C MET A 44 7.20 -0.21 4.57
N LEU A 45 8.05 -1.14 4.99
CA LEU A 45 8.38 -1.37 6.40
C LEU A 45 9.11 -0.18 7.04
N THR A 46 9.95 0.52 6.28
CA THR A 46 10.63 1.73 6.76
C THR A 46 9.65 2.89 6.91
N LEU A 47 8.77 3.12 5.93
CA LEU A 47 7.73 4.15 5.99
C LEU A 47 6.74 3.94 7.14
N SER A 48 6.43 2.68 7.46
CA SER A 48 5.54 2.33 8.58
C SER A 48 6.24 2.32 9.95
N GLY A 49 7.55 2.63 10.02
CA GLY A 49 8.33 2.69 11.26
C GLY A 49 8.70 1.34 11.86
N ILE A 50 8.47 0.24 11.13
CA ILE A 50 8.88 -1.12 11.54
C ILE A 50 10.39 -1.28 11.38
N LEU A 51 10.95 -0.76 10.28
CA LEU A 51 12.39 -0.70 10.07
C LEU A 51 12.91 0.72 10.29
N LYS A 52 14.07 0.82 10.93
CA LYS A 52 14.75 2.09 11.17
C LYS A 52 15.79 2.33 10.06
N PRO A 53 15.71 3.44 9.31
CA PRO A 53 16.74 3.77 8.32
C PRO A 53 18.05 4.16 9.00
N GLN A 54 19.18 3.96 8.31
CA GLN A 54 20.50 4.43 8.75
C GLN A 54 20.71 5.90 8.41
N ARG A 55 20.15 6.38 7.29
CA ARG A 55 20.20 7.77 6.88
C ARG A 55 19.00 8.14 6.03
N GLY A 56 18.84 9.43 5.78
CA GLY A 56 17.78 10.00 5.00
C GLY A 56 16.63 10.54 5.86
N SER A 57 15.62 11.08 5.19
CA SER A 57 14.46 11.72 5.80
C SER A 57 13.19 11.17 5.16
N VAL A 58 12.14 11.02 5.97
CA VAL A 58 10.78 10.69 5.53
C VAL A 58 9.85 11.72 6.13
N LYS A 59 9.34 12.63 5.31
CA LYS A 59 8.38 13.66 5.76
C LYS A 59 6.98 13.32 5.25
N PHE A 60 6.03 13.35 6.16
CA PHE A 60 4.61 13.25 5.85
C PHE A 60 3.91 14.53 6.27
N GLU A 61 3.36 15.25 5.29
CA GLU A 61 2.76 16.59 5.48
C GLU A 61 3.70 17.59 6.17
N GLY A 62 4.99 17.51 5.82
CA GLY A 62 6.04 18.37 6.38
C GLY A 62 6.63 17.89 7.72
N GLU A 63 6.01 16.89 8.37
CA GLU A 63 6.48 16.35 9.66
C GLU A 63 7.40 15.14 9.44
N GLU A 64 8.57 15.14 10.13
CA GLU A 64 9.54 14.03 10.05
C GLU A 64 9.00 12.77 10.74
N LEU A 65 9.06 11.64 10.04
CA LEU A 65 8.61 10.33 10.53
C LEU A 65 9.75 9.43 11.03
N VAL A 66 11.01 9.69 10.64
CA VAL A 66 12.14 8.88 11.10
C VAL A 66 12.22 8.92 12.61
N GLY A 67 12.30 7.74 13.23
CA GLY A 67 12.29 7.59 14.69
C GLY A 67 10.91 7.54 15.36
N LYS A 68 9.83 7.74 14.59
CA LYS A 68 8.46 7.53 15.11
C LYS A 68 8.14 6.02 15.18
N THR A 69 7.33 5.64 16.15
CA THR A 69 6.80 4.27 16.25
C THR A 69 5.67 4.05 15.24
N PRO A 70 5.37 2.80 14.85
CA PRO A 70 4.24 2.50 13.96
C PRO A 70 2.92 3.09 14.45
N ALA A 71 2.66 3.04 15.75
CA ALA A 71 1.46 3.63 16.36
C ALA A 71 1.37 5.15 16.14
N GLN A 72 2.50 5.87 16.29
CA GLN A 72 2.58 7.30 16.05
C GLN A 72 2.40 7.66 14.57
N ILE A 73 2.84 6.79 13.65
CA ILE A 73 2.67 6.97 12.21
C ILE A 73 1.20 6.81 11.83
N VAL A 74 0.52 5.79 12.38
CA VAL A 74 -0.93 5.60 12.18
C VAL A 74 -1.72 6.79 12.72
N GLU A 75 -1.39 7.32 13.89
CA GLU A 75 -2.01 8.52 14.46
C GLU A 75 -1.87 9.76 13.56
N ARG A 76 -0.81 9.82 12.75
CA ARG A 76 -0.59 10.87 11.75
C ARG A 76 -1.33 10.65 10.45
N GLY A 77 -2.10 9.57 10.35
CA GLY A 77 -2.95 9.29 9.20
C GLY A 77 -2.26 8.52 8.07
N MET A 78 -1.20 7.76 8.35
CA MET A 78 -0.60 6.82 7.40
C MET A 78 -0.84 5.39 7.87
N ALA A 79 -1.46 4.54 7.04
CA ALA A 79 -1.71 3.13 7.37
C ALA A 79 -1.14 2.20 6.30
N LEU A 80 -0.71 1.01 6.71
CA LEU A 80 -0.15 -0.02 5.83
C LEU A 80 -1.09 -1.20 5.69
N VAL A 81 -1.34 -1.61 4.43
CA VAL A 81 -1.84 -2.92 4.05
C VAL A 81 -0.63 -3.76 3.61
N PRO A 82 -0.19 -4.74 4.41
CA PRO A 82 1.01 -5.52 4.13
C PRO A 82 0.75 -6.62 3.09
N GLU A 83 1.79 -7.09 2.40
CA GLU A 83 1.77 -8.15 1.39
C GLU A 83 1.07 -9.43 1.87
N ASN A 84 1.40 -9.91 3.05
CA ASN A 84 0.89 -11.16 3.61
C ASN A 84 -0.45 -11.01 4.36
N ARG A 85 -1.25 -9.98 4.04
CA ARG A 85 -2.56 -9.68 4.63
C ARG A 85 -2.52 -9.41 6.13
N LEU A 86 -1.82 -10.24 6.91
CA LEU A 86 -1.60 -10.17 8.36
C LEU A 86 -2.90 -9.87 9.14
N VAL A 87 -4.01 -10.53 8.77
CA VAL A 87 -5.23 -10.51 9.57
C VAL A 87 -4.96 -11.21 10.92
N PHE A 88 -5.73 -10.87 11.93
CA PHE A 88 -5.70 -11.59 13.21
C PHE A 88 -6.57 -12.85 13.07
N PRO A 89 -5.98 -14.05 12.87
CA PRO A 89 -6.72 -15.23 12.44
C PRO A 89 -7.70 -15.75 13.49
N ALA A 90 -7.40 -15.55 14.77
CA ALA A 90 -8.24 -15.96 15.91
C ALA A 90 -9.33 -14.93 16.27
N LEU A 91 -9.36 -13.77 15.60
CA LEU A 91 -10.39 -12.76 15.76
C LEU A 91 -11.42 -12.88 14.63
N SER A 92 -12.66 -12.52 14.92
CA SER A 92 -13.72 -12.39 13.92
C SER A 92 -13.43 -11.25 12.92
N VAL A 93 -14.19 -11.20 11.83
CA VAL A 93 -14.16 -10.07 10.87
C VAL A 93 -14.44 -8.76 11.61
N ARG A 94 -15.48 -8.71 12.44
CA ARG A 94 -15.83 -7.53 13.26
C ARG A 94 -14.67 -7.08 14.14
N GLU A 95 -14.05 -7.99 14.86
CA GLU A 95 -12.95 -7.69 15.77
C GLU A 95 -11.70 -7.20 15.04
N ASN A 96 -11.40 -7.78 13.86
CA ASN A 96 -10.34 -7.28 12.98
C ASN A 96 -10.59 -5.83 12.55
N LEU A 97 -11.83 -5.48 12.17
CA LEU A 97 -12.18 -4.10 11.80
C LEU A 97 -11.99 -3.17 13.01
N LEU A 98 -12.49 -3.55 14.18
CA LEU A 98 -12.35 -2.74 15.39
C LEU A 98 -10.88 -2.56 15.81
N ALA A 99 -10.03 -3.59 15.62
CA ALA A 99 -8.60 -3.48 15.84
C ALA A 99 -7.95 -2.40 14.95
N GLY A 100 -8.45 -2.18 13.71
CA GLY A 100 -7.99 -1.08 12.84
C GLY A 100 -8.28 0.31 13.40
N ALA A 101 -9.29 0.42 14.26
CA ALA A 101 -9.69 1.68 14.90
C ALA A 101 -9.10 1.88 16.31
N TYR A 102 -8.14 1.04 16.75
CA TYR A 102 -7.71 0.99 18.17
C TYR A 102 -7.19 2.32 18.73
N LYS A 103 -6.67 3.22 17.88
CA LYS A 103 -6.21 4.56 18.28
C LYS A 103 -7.33 5.60 18.36
N ARG A 104 -8.51 5.29 17.84
CA ARG A 104 -9.65 6.19 17.81
C ARG A 104 -10.48 6.08 19.09
N ARG A 105 -11.14 7.18 19.44
CA ARG A 105 -12.01 7.27 20.64
C ARG A 105 -13.44 7.66 20.29
N ASP A 106 -13.72 7.96 19.01
CA ASP A 106 -15.02 8.38 18.50
C ASP A 106 -15.94 7.18 18.22
N MET A 107 -16.46 6.53 19.25
CA MET A 107 -17.25 5.30 19.15
C MET A 107 -18.38 5.38 18.12
N ALA A 108 -19.10 6.50 18.05
CA ALA A 108 -20.14 6.71 17.04
C ALA A 108 -19.58 6.76 15.60
N GLY A 109 -18.40 7.34 15.41
CA GLY A 109 -17.69 7.34 14.14
C GLY A 109 -17.19 5.95 13.76
N ILE A 110 -16.61 5.22 14.71
CA ILE A 110 -16.15 3.84 14.49
C ILE A 110 -17.32 2.95 14.04
N LYS A 111 -18.49 3.05 14.69
CA LYS A 111 -19.68 2.28 14.31
C LYS A 111 -20.14 2.61 12.88
N ARG A 112 -20.18 3.91 12.50
CA ARG A 112 -20.51 4.33 11.12
C ARG A 112 -19.51 3.79 10.11
N ASP A 113 -18.22 3.81 10.43
CA ASP A 113 -17.18 3.32 9.53
C ASP A 113 -17.23 1.80 9.36
N VAL A 114 -17.56 1.03 10.39
CA VAL A 114 -17.80 -0.42 10.25
C VAL A 114 -18.93 -0.67 9.25
N GLU A 115 -20.06 0.06 9.35
CA GLU A 115 -21.14 -0.10 8.37
C GLU A 115 -20.72 0.34 6.97
N ALA A 116 -19.92 1.40 6.83
CA ALA A 116 -19.36 1.82 5.55
C ALA A 116 -18.43 0.75 4.95
N MET A 117 -17.63 0.06 5.79
CA MET A 117 -16.83 -1.09 5.32
C MET A 117 -17.71 -2.23 4.81
N PHE A 118 -18.86 -2.49 5.43
CA PHE A 118 -19.78 -3.51 4.96
C PHE A 118 -20.51 -3.15 3.65
N VAL A 119 -20.71 -1.86 3.38
CA VAL A 119 -21.19 -1.40 2.08
C VAL A 119 -20.12 -1.62 1.00
N ARG A 120 -18.87 -1.30 1.31
CA ARG A 120 -17.74 -1.44 0.37
C ARG A 120 -17.31 -2.89 0.15
N PHE A 121 -17.40 -3.71 1.20
CA PHE A 121 -16.99 -5.12 1.21
C PHE A 121 -18.16 -6.02 1.65
N PRO A 122 -19.19 -6.24 0.80
CA PRO A 122 -20.40 -6.97 1.20
C PRO A 122 -20.11 -8.39 1.71
N ARG A 123 -19.09 -9.08 1.17
CA ARG A 123 -18.67 -10.41 1.62
C ARG A 123 -18.21 -10.44 3.07
N LEU A 124 -17.61 -9.36 3.57
CA LEU A 124 -17.22 -9.26 4.97
C LEU A 124 -18.45 -9.13 5.89
N LYS A 125 -19.52 -8.47 5.41
CA LYS A 125 -20.79 -8.37 6.16
C LYS A 125 -21.44 -9.74 6.35
N GLU A 126 -21.47 -10.55 5.30
CA GLU A 126 -22.02 -11.92 5.34
C GLU A 126 -21.30 -12.81 6.35
N ARG A 127 -20.04 -12.51 6.68
CA ARG A 127 -19.12 -13.29 7.52
C ARG A 127 -18.68 -12.57 8.79
N ILE A 128 -19.46 -11.62 9.25
CA ILE A 128 -19.07 -10.66 10.30
C ILE A 128 -18.57 -11.31 11.59
N GLU A 129 -19.15 -12.44 11.99
CA GLU A 129 -18.76 -13.20 13.19
C GLU A 129 -17.81 -14.38 12.86
N GLN A 130 -17.47 -14.59 11.59
CA GLN A 130 -16.56 -15.65 11.17
C GLN A 130 -15.12 -15.31 11.56
N LEU A 131 -14.35 -16.30 12.02
CA LEU A 131 -12.92 -16.14 12.31
C LEU A 131 -12.14 -15.82 11.04
N ALA A 132 -11.31 -14.78 11.07
CA ALA A 132 -10.57 -14.30 9.91
C ALA A 132 -9.61 -15.34 9.31
N GLY A 133 -9.09 -16.25 10.13
CA GLY A 133 -8.25 -17.35 9.67
C GLY A 133 -8.96 -18.37 8.77
N THR A 134 -10.29 -18.41 8.78
CA THR A 134 -11.10 -19.33 7.97
C THR A 134 -11.62 -18.72 6.67
N LEU A 135 -11.35 -17.44 6.44
CA LEU A 135 -11.69 -16.74 5.20
C LEU A 135 -10.79 -17.18 4.04
N SER A 136 -11.31 -17.08 2.82
CA SER A 136 -10.50 -17.23 1.61
C SER A 136 -9.40 -16.16 1.54
N GLY A 137 -8.35 -16.41 0.75
CA GLY A 137 -7.25 -15.46 0.61
C GLY A 137 -7.71 -14.08 0.09
N GLY A 138 -8.69 -14.03 -0.80
CA GLY A 138 -9.29 -12.78 -1.27
C GLY A 138 -10.06 -12.04 -0.18
N GLU A 139 -10.89 -12.75 0.60
CA GLU A 139 -11.63 -12.17 1.71
C GLU A 139 -10.69 -11.66 2.82
N GLN A 140 -9.58 -12.38 3.10
CA GLN A 140 -8.54 -11.90 4.03
C GLN A 140 -7.88 -10.61 3.52
N GLN A 141 -7.63 -10.50 2.21
CA GLN A 141 -7.08 -9.28 1.62
C GLN A 141 -8.06 -8.11 1.74
N MET A 142 -9.35 -8.35 1.44
CA MET A 142 -10.40 -7.34 1.64
C MET A 142 -10.48 -6.89 3.11
N LEU A 143 -10.38 -7.84 4.04
CA LEU A 143 -10.38 -7.54 5.48
C LEU A 143 -9.14 -6.74 5.90
N ALA A 144 -7.95 -7.04 5.36
CA ALA A 144 -6.74 -6.27 5.63
C ALA A 144 -6.87 -4.81 5.15
N VAL A 145 -7.43 -4.60 3.94
CA VAL A 145 -7.72 -3.26 3.42
C VAL A 145 -8.75 -2.55 4.28
N ALA A 146 -9.88 -3.20 4.58
CA ALA A 146 -10.95 -2.63 5.40
C ALA A 146 -10.44 -2.26 6.80
N ARG A 147 -9.63 -3.12 7.44
CA ARG A 147 -9.00 -2.85 8.73
C ARG A 147 -8.09 -1.61 8.68
N ALA A 148 -7.28 -1.47 7.65
CA ALA A 148 -6.43 -0.28 7.48
C ALA A 148 -7.26 1.00 7.34
N LEU A 149 -8.38 0.96 6.60
CA LEU A 149 -9.30 2.07 6.41
C LEU A 149 -10.01 2.49 7.70
N MET A 150 -10.20 1.60 8.66
CA MET A 150 -10.78 1.92 9.97
C MET A 150 -9.97 2.94 10.77
N SER A 151 -8.69 3.14 10.46
CA SER A 151 -7.87 4.22 11.05
C SER A 151 -8.16 5.59 10.42
N ARG A 152 -8.96 5.68 9.35
CA ARG A 152 -9.19 6.89 8.50
C ARG A 152 -7.88 7.48 8.00
N PRO A 153 -7.09 6.72 7.24
CA PRO A 153 -5.80 7.20 6.79
C PRO A 153 -5.96 8.31 5.73
N ARG A 154 -5.04 9.28 5.75
CA ARG A 154 -4.87 10.27 4.66
C ARG A 154 -3.99 9.71 3.55
N LEU A 155 -3.08 8.78 3.90
CA LEU A 155 -2.25 8.03 2.98
C LEU A 155 -2.33 6.53 3.31
N LEU A 156 -2.80 5.75 2.36
CA LEU A 156 -2.84 4.29 2.45
C LEU A 156 -1.64 3.71 1.68
N LEU A 157 -0.75 3.05 2.42
CA LEU A 157 0.34 2.26 1.85
C LEU A 157 -0.19 0.86 1.55
N MET A 158 0.04 0.33 0.35
CA MET A 158 -0.38 -1.02 -0.05
C MET A 158 0.81 -1.77 -0.64
N ASP A 159 1.22 -2.84 0.03
CA ASP A 159 2.37 -3.66 -0.38
C ASP A 159 1.90 -4.92 -1.10
N GLU A 160 2.06 -4.95 -2.42
CA GLU A 160 1.71 -6.04 -3.34
C GLU A 160 0.32 -6.66 -3.07
N PRO A 161 -0.76 -5.87 -3.02
CA PRO A 161 -2.08 -6.33 -2.59
C PRO A 161 -2.69 -7.39 -3.52
N SER A 162 -2.15 -7.58 -4.72
CA SER A 162 -2.66 -8.53 -5.71
C SER A 162 -1.96 -9.90 -5.68
N VAL A 163 -0.84 -10.03 -4.95
CA VAL A 163 -0.01 -11.24 -4.97
C VAL A 163 -0.75 -12.47 -4.43
N GLY A 164 -0.65 -13.58 -5.17
CA GLY A 164 -1.23 -14.87 -4.77
C GLY A 164 -2.76 -14.92 -4.78
N LEU A 165 -3.41 -14.01 -5.51
CA LEU A 165 -4.87 -13.95 -5.65
C LEU A 165 -5.33 -14.40 -7.03
N ALA A 166 -6.56 -14.92 -7.09
CA ALA A 166 -7.22 -15.26 -8.35
C ALA A 166 -7.49 -14.00 -9.19
N PRO A 167 -7.47 -14.07 -10.54
CA PRO A 167 -7.62 -12.90 -11.41
C PRO A 167 -8.87 -12.05 -11.14
N LEU A 168 -9.99 -12.66 -10.79
CA LEU A 168 -11.22 -11.94 -10.43
C LEU A 168 -11.06 -11.11 -9.16
N VAL A 169 -10.37 -11.66 -8.14
CA VAL A 169 -10.09 -10.94 -6.88
C VAL A 169 -9.10 -9.80 -7.11
N VAL A 170 -8.10 -10.02 -7.98
CA VAL A 170 -7.17 -8.94 -8.39
C VAL A 170 -7.96 -7.79 -9.02
N ALA A 171 -8.86 -8.07 -9.96
CA ALA A 171 -9.69 -7.04 -10.58
C ALA A 171 -10.56 -6.29 -9.54
N GLU A 172 -11.11 -7.00 -8.56
CA GLU A 172 -11.88 -6.40 -7.46
C GLU A 172 -11.02 -5.47 -6.59
N ILE A 173 -9.80 -5.88 -6.21
CA ILE A 173 -8.85 -5.04 -5.45
C ILE A 173 -8.53 -3.75 -6.22
N PHE A 174 -8.21 -3.83 -7.50
CA PHE A 174 -7.94 -2.63 -8.30
C PHE A 174 -9.18 -1.75 -8.49
N SER A 175 -10.38 -2.33 -8.53
CA SER A 175 -11.65 -1.55 -8.49
C SER A 175 -11.79 -0.79 -7.16
N ILE A 176 -11.46 -1.44 -6.02
CA ILE A 176 -11.47 -0.80 -4.71
C ILE A 176 -10.45 0.34 -4.63
N ILE A 177 -9.23 0.14 -5.16
CA ILE A 177 -8.21 1.20 -5.23
C ILE A 177 -8.74 2.43 -5.98
N LYS A 178 -9.40 2.22 -7.13
CA LYS A 178 -10.03 3.32 -7.90
C LYS A 178 -11.12 4.04 -7.10
N GLN A 179 -11.97 3.30 -6.40
CA GLN A 179 -13.02 3.88 -5.56
C GLN A 179 -12.42 4.69 -4.39
N LEU A 180 -11.42 4.15 -3.71
CA LEU A 180 -10.73 4.85 -2.62
C LEU A 180 -10.08 6.16 -3.10
N HIS A 181 -9.44 6.12 -4.28
CA HIS A 181 -8.90 7.32 -4.91
C HIS A 181 -9.99 8.34 -5.24
N ALA A 182 -11.12 7.90 -5.82
CA ALA A 182 -12.27 8.76 -6.09
C ALA A 182 -12.89 9.37 -4.82
N ASP A 183 -12.80 8.69 -3.68
CA ASP A 183 -13.20 9.18 -2.36
C ASP A 183 -12.16 10.14 -1.73
N GLY A 184 -11.06 10.45 -2.44
CA GLY A 184 -10.02 11.37 -2.01
C GLY A 184 -8.92 10.76 -1.13
N VAL A 185 -8.86 9.45 -0.99
CA VAL A 185 -7.77 8.77 -0.26
C VAL A 185 -6.51 8.76 -1.15
N SER A 186 -5.40 9.29 -0.62
CA SER A 186 -4.11 9.16 -1.28
C SER A 186 -3.56 7.74 -1.10
N ILE A 187 -2.98 7.17 -2.15
CA ILE A 187 -2.52 5.78 -2.13
C ILE A 187 -1.06 5.71 -2.60
N PHE A 188 -0.22 5.04 -1.82
CA PHE A 188 1.12 4.63 -2.26
C PHE A 188 1.10 3.12 -2.46
N LEU A 189 1.06 2.70 -3.73
CA LEU A 189 0.88 1.32 -4.15
C LEU A 189 2.21 0.72 -4.59
N VAL A 190 2.65 -0.33 -3.94
CA VAL A 190 3.75 -1.18 -4.40
C VAL A 190 3.16 -2.37 -5.14
N GLU A 191 3.64 -2.62 -6.36
CA GLU A 191 3.17 -3.73 -7.19
C GLU A 191 4.27 -4.30 -8.08
N GLN A 192 4.13 -5.58 -8.40
CA GLN A 192 4.92 -6.23 -9.43
C GLN A 192 4.17 -6.24 -10.76
N ASN A 193 2.85 -6.28 -10.74
CA ASN A 193 2.00 -6.24 -11.93
C ASN A 193 1.88 -4.81 -12.48
N ALA A 194 2.89 -4.38 -13.25
CA ALA A 194 2.96 -3.04 -13.81
C ALA A 194 1.71 -2.69 -14.64
N HIS A 195 1.19 -3.64 -15.44
CA HIS A 195 0.02 -3.40 -16.29
C HIS A 195 -1.23 -3.00 -15.48
N MET A 196 -1.47 -3.64 -14.35
CA MET A 196 -2.62 -3.30 -13.50
C MET A 196 -2.36 -2.03 -12.70
N ALA A 197 -1.15 -1.86 -12.16
CA ALA A 197 -0.77 -0.68 -11.39
C ALA A 197 -0.85 0.62 -12.21
N LEU A 198 -0.35 0.61 -13.44
CA LEU A 198 -0.38 1.78 -14.33
C LEU A 198 -1.79 2.21 -14.75
N LYS A 199 -2.79 1.31 -14.70
CA LYS A 199 -4.21 1.66 -14.97
C LYS A 199 -4.84 2.50 -13.87
N VAL A 200 -4.24 2.56 -12.70
CA VAL A 200 -4.76 3.31 -11.55
C VAL A 200 -3.84 4.45 -11.12
N ALA A 201 -2.57 4.42 -11.51
CA ALA A 201 -1.56 5.39 -11.13
C ALA A 201 -1.72 6.74 -11.83
N GLN A 202 -1.46 7.84 -11.12
CA GLN A 202 -1.20 9.16 -11.68
C GLN A 202 0.31 9.40 -11.86
N HIS A 203 1.12 8.80 -10.99
CA HIS A 203 2.58 8.85 -11.06
C HIS A 203 3.18 7.49 -10.68
N PHE A 204 4.33 7.14 -11.24
CA PHE A 204 5.02 5.92 -10.87
C PHE A 204 6.54 6.10 -10.77
N TYR A 205 7.15 5.21 -10.00
CA TYR A 205 8.58 5.04 -9.87
C TYR A 205 8.94 3.60 -10.22
N LEU A 206 10.10 3.41 -10.87
CA LEU A 206 10.72 2.11 -11.05
C LEU A 206 11.85 1.95 -10.04
N MET A 207 11.87 0.82 -9.36
CA MET A 207 12.87 0.51 -8.35
C MET A 207 13.66 -0.74 -8.72
N GLU A 208 14.98 -0.64 -8.69
CA GLU A 208 15.91 -1.73 -8.97
C GLU A 208 17.08 -1.69 -8.00
N LEU A 209 17.44 -2.85 -7.45
CA LEU A 209 18.62 -3.04 -6.60
C LEU A 209 18.75 -1.98 -5.47
N GLY A 210 17.62 -1.57 -4.90
CA GLY A 210 17.56 -0.61 -3.80
C GLY A 210 17.60 0.87 -4.21
N ARG A 211 17.44 1.18 -5.49
CA ARG A 211 17.45 2.56 -6.03
C ARG A 211 16.24 2.82 -6.91
N VAL A 212 15.81 4.06 -7.00
CA VAL A 212 14.87 4.52 -8.03
C VAL A 212 15.66 4.71 -9.32
N SER A 213 15.28 3.98 -10.36
CA SER A 213 15.91 4.02 -11.68
C SER A 213 15.19 4.93 -12.66
N PHE A 214 13.88 5.10 -12.49
CA PHE A 214 13.04 5.95 -13.35
C PHE A 214 11.83 6.48 -12.57
N SER A 215 11.27 7.61 -13.02
CA SER A 215 9.98 8.13 -12.54
C SER A 215 9.25 8.87 -13.64
N GLY A 216 7.92 8.79 -13.66
CA GLY A 216 7.11 9.47 -14.68
C GLY A 216 5.62 9.22 -14.51
N THR A 217 4.84 9.65 -15.49
CA THR A 217 3.41 9.38 -15.60
C THR A 217 3.15 8.17 -16.51
N PRO A 218 2.01 7.47 -16.37
CA PRO A 218 1.66 6.38 -17.28
C PRO A 218 1.61 6.78 -18.78
N GLY A 219 1.30 8.06 -19.08
CA GLY A 219 1.30 8.59 -20.44
C GLY A 219 2.72 8.65 -21.04
N GLU A 220 3.69 9.13 -20.27
CA GLU A 220 5.10 9.18 -20.66
C GLU A 220 5.69 7.79 -20.91
N LEU A 221 5.24 6.78 -20.16
CA LEU A 221 5.64 5.40 -20.38
C LEU A 221 5.14 4.85 -21.74
N ALA A 222 3.98 5.30 -22.20
CA ALA A 222 3.42 4.85 -23.47
C ALA A 222 4.31 5.25 -24.68
N ASP A 223 5.09 6.32 -24.53
CA ASP A 223 5.99 6.84 -25.55
C ASP A 223 7.41 6.24 -25.45
N ASP A 224 7.76 5.53 -24.36
CA ASP A 224 9.09 4.95 -24.14
C ASP A 224 9.13 3.44 -24.38
N ASP A 225 9.46 3.06 -25.62
CA ASP A 225 9.62 1.67 -26.07
C ASP A 225 10.61 0.84 -25.21
N VAL A 226 11.61 1.45 -24.61
CA VAL A 226 12.67 0.75 -23.84
C VAL A 226 12.12 0.30 -22.49
N ILE A 227 11.42 1.19 -21.79
CA ILE A 227 10.82 0.92 -20.49
C ILE A 227 9.64 -0.04 -20.65
N GLN A 228 8.81 0.13 -21.69
CA GLN A 228 7.72 -0.81 -21.99
C GLN A 228 8.23 -2.25 -22.18
N ARG A 229 9.33 -2.45 -22.91
CA ARG A 229 9.91 -3.79 -23.12
C ARG A 229 10.51 -4.37 -21.85
N ALA A 230 11.19 -3.56 -21.06
CA ALA A 230 11.84 -4.01 -19.84
C ALA A 230 10.83 -4.45 -18.76
N TYR A 231 9.70 -3.74 -18.63
CA TYR A 231 8.76 -3.92 -17.51
C TYR A 231 7.38 -4.46 -17.88
N LEU A 232 6.90 -4.24 -19.12
CA LEU A 232 5.58 -4.71 -19.56
C LEU A 232 5.66 -6.00 -20.40
N GLY A 233 6.87 -6.46 -20.76
CA GLY A 233 7.05 -7.74 -21.46
C GLY A 233 6.46 -7.76 -22.87
N GLN A 234 6.16 -6.63 -23.49
CA GLN A 234 5.63 -6.58 -24.85
C GLN A 234 6.74 -6.90 -25.85
N LYS A 235 6.67 -8.11 -26.43
CA LYS A 235 7.41 -8.43 -27.67
C LYS A 235 6.85 -7.54 -28.79
N LYS A 236 7.74 -6.89 -29.57
CA LYS A 236 7.34 -6.33 -30.88
C LYS A 236 6.58 -7.39 -31.62
N ALA A 237 5.35 -7.11 -32.04
CA ALA A 237 4.73 -7.82 -33.13
C ALA A 237 5.63 -7.58 -34.38
N ALA A 238 6.13 -8.68 -34.94
CA ALA A 238 6.92 -8.65 -36.17
C ALA A 238 6.00 -8.28 -37.34
#